data_c9cf052a2291bc3c691a1df194793c6f
#
_entry.id   c9cf052a2291bc3c691a1df194793c6f
#
_cell.length_a   1.000
_cell.length_b   1.000
_cell.length_c   1.000
_cell.angle_alpha   90.00
_cell.angle_beta   90.00
_cell.angle_gamma   90.00
#
_symmetry.space_group_name_H-M   'P 1'
#
loop_
_entity.id
_entity.type
_entity.pdbx_description
1 polymer ?
#
loop_
_entity_poly.entity_id
_entity_poly.type
_entity_poly.pdbx_seq_one_letter_code
_entity_poly.pdbx_strand_id
1 'polypeptide(L)'
;MKTLFADLAGDLDGEPDHGTPLVLLHGLTFDRTMWRPALAALAELDPGRQVLTLDLPGHGGSPAWPSYDLESLAQAVYRGVGEAGLQPPVLAGHSIAAVIATIYAARYPASGVVNVDQPLQVEPFVRLVKSLAGPLRGPGFAQVWEQFEASMGIGLLPPAAQELLQSSRYVRQDLVTGYWREAIDRPADELATMTADGLAAVRDAKVPYLVVAGHDAGPEYLSWLNQMLPQASVTVWPGSGHFPHLAQPRRFAGVLADTAGWPETSR
;
A
#
# COMPACT_ATOMS: atom_id res chain seq x y z
N MET A 1 8.28 16.30 -13.27
CA MET A 1 7.85 15.86 -11.91
C MET A 1 9.11 15.61 -11.08
N LYS A 2 9.09 15.89 -9.77
CA LYS A 2 10.25 15.63 -8.90
C LYS A 2 10.31 14.13 -8.60
N THR A 3 11.52 13.55 -8.58
CA THR A 3 11.78 12.16 -8.19
C THR A 3 11.34 11.89 -6.75
N LEU A 4 10.83 10.70 -6.48
CA LEU A 4 10.49 10.28 -5.12
C LEU A 4 11.77 9.98 -4.33
N PHE A 5 11.73 10.27 -3.04
CA PHE A 5 12.81 9.86 -2.13
C PHE A 5 12.70 8.36 -1.87
N ALA A 6 13.82 7.65 -1.97
CA ALA A 6 13.86 6.20 -1.94
C ALA A 6 15.09 5.68 -1.20
N ASP A 7 14.94 4.50 -0.60
CA ASP A 7 16.07 3.66 -0.18
C ASP A 7 16.03 2.37 -1.01
N LEU A 8 17.17 2.00 -1.58
CA LEU A 8 17.37 0.76 -2.32
C LEU A 8 18.31 -0.14 -1.52
N ALA A 9 17.89 -1.37 -1.27
CA ALA A 9 18.63 -2.38 -0.53
C ALA A 9 18.70 -3.69 -1.32
N GLY A 10 19.64 -4.56 -0.95
CA GLY A 10 19.87 -5.85 -1.58
C GLY A 10 21.14 -5.86 -2.42
N ASP A 11 21.38 -6.96 -3.11
CA ASP A 11 22.53 -7.10 -4.01
C ASP A 11 22.21 -6.44 -5.35
N LEU A 12 22.84 -5.29 -5.62
CA LEU A 12 22.64 -4.50 -6.83
C LEU A 12 23.63 -4.86 -7.95
N ASP A 13 24.73 -5.53 -7.59
CA ASP A 13 25.82 -5.91 -8.51
C ASP A 13 25.83 -7.42 -8.80
N GLY A 14 24.92 -8.17 -8.16
CA GLY A 14 24.85 -9.64 -8.23
C GLY A 14 24.16 -10.17 -9.48
N GLU A 15 24.38 -11.46 -9.73
CA GLU A 15 23.67 -12.22 -10.75
C GLU A 15 22.14 -12.16 -10.54
N PRO A 16 21.31 -12.26 -11.58
CA PRO A 16 19.85 -12.12 -11.52
C PRO A 16 19.11 -13.20 -10.69
N ASP A 17 19.81 -13.93 -9.84
CA ASP A 17 19.29 -15.10 -9.10
C ASP A 17 18.65 -14.75 -7.74
N HIS A 18 18.48 -13.46 -7.40
CA HIS A 18 17.92 -13.02 -6.12
C HIS A 18 16.39 -12.85 -6.13
N GLY A 19 15.70 -13.51 -7.06
CA GLY A 19 14.24 -13.50 -7.15
C GLY A 19 13.66 -12.13 -7.60
N THR A 20 12.33 -12.08 -7.72
CA THR A 20 11.60 -10.90 -8.21
C THR A 20 11.77 -9.71 -7.26
N PRO A 21 12.17 -8.51 -7.73
CA PRO A 21 12.39 -7.36 -6.88
C PRO A 21 11.12 -6.90 -6.17
N LEU A 22 11.28 -6.30 -5.00
CA LEU A 22 10.19 -5.78 -4.17
C LEU A 22 10.13 -4.25 -4.20
N VAL A 23 8.91 -3.72 -4.19
CA VAL A 23 8.64 -2.29 -3.98
C VAL A 23 7.68 -2.13 -2.81
N LEU A 24 8.09 -1.43 -1.76
CA LEU A 24 7.29 -1.25 -0.56
C LEU A 24 6.79 0.19 -0.45
N LEU A 25 5.48 0.36 -0.33
CA LEU A 25 4.77 1.63 -0.31
C LEU A 25 4.04 1.80 1.02
N HIS A 26 4.39 2.84 1.78
CA HIS A 26 3.82 3.14 3.09
C HIS A 26 2.40 3.70 3.02
N GLY A 27 1.66 3.63 4.14
CA GLY A 27 0.34 4.23 4.29
C GLY A 27 0.37 5.75 4.45
N LEU A 28 -0.82 6.38 4.27
CA LEU A 28 -1.01 7.81 4.47
C LEU A 28 -0.54 8.24 5.87
N THR A 29 0.10 9.40 5.96
CA THR A 29 0.65 10.02 7.18
C THR A 29 1.88 9.34 7.80
N PHE A 30 2.43 8.32 7.16
CA PHE A 30 3.68 7.66 7.56
C PHE A 30 4.76 7.86 6.50
N ASP A 31 5.89 7.20 6.66
CA ASP A 31 6.96 7.18 5.66
C ASP A 31 7.56 5.78 5.48
N ARG A 32 8.52 5.64 4.58
CA ARG A 32 9.15 4.36 4.25
C ARG A 32 9.80 3.66 5.44
N THR A 33 10.11 4.38 6.53
CA THR A 33 10.77 3.79 7.70
C THR A 33 9.88 2.79 8.44
N MET A 34 8.56 2.81 8.22
CA MET A 34 7.64 1.81 8.77
C MET A 34 7.99 0.38 8.33
N TRP A 35 8.70 0.20 7.22
CA TRP A 35 9.10 -1.11 6.72
C TRP A 35 10.35 -1.69 7.39
N ARG A 36 11.09 -0.90 8.18
CA ARG A 36 12.37 -1.32 8.81
C ARG A 36 12.29 -2.67 9.55
N PRO A 37 11.27 -2.96 10.38
CA PRO A 37 11.21 -4.25 11.09
C PRO A 37 11.05 -5.44 10.14
N ALA A 38 10.24 -5.28 9.09
CA ALA A 38 10.06 -6.32 8.09
C ALA A 38 11.31 -6.51 7.23
N LEU A 39 12.00 -5.42 6.86
CA LEU A 39 13.24 -5.45 6.09
C LEU A 39 14.39 -6.11 6.86
N ALA A 40 14.51 -5.83 8.16
CA ALA A 40 15.51 -6.49 9.00
C ALA A 40 15.30 -8.01 9.04
N ALA A 41 14.06 -8.46 9.17
CA ALA A 41 13.73 -9.88 9.14
C ALA A 41 13.87 -10.49 7.73
N LEU A 42 13.58 -9.74 6.66
CA LEU A 42 13.73 -10.21 5.29
C LEU A 42 15.21 -10.43 4.94
N ALA A 43 16.10 -9.55 5.38
CA ALA A 43 17.54 -9.70 5.16
C ALA A 43 18.12 -11.01 5.76
N GLU A 44 17.45 -11.57 6.79
CA GLU A 44 17.82 -12.87 7.35
C GLU A 44 17.19 -14.05 6.57
N LEU A 45 15.99 -13.87 6.01
CA LEU A 45 15.22 -14.93 5.36
C LEU A 45 15.53 -15.06 3.87
N ASP A 46 15.79 -13.94 3.21
CA ASP A 46 16.02 -13.82 1.77
C ASP A 46 17.16 -12.81 1.54
N PRO A 47 18.40 -13.19 1.90
CA PRO A 47 19.55 -12.30 1.76
C PRO A 47 19.82 -11.99 0.28
N GLY A 48 20.11 -10.73 -0.01
CA GLY A 48 20.36 -10.26 -1.38
C GLY A 48 19.10 -9.82 -2.14
N ARG A 49 17.86 -10.09 -1.64
CA ARG A 49 16.62 -9.63 -2.28
C ARG A 49 16.65 -8.14 -2.54
N GLN A 50 16.44 -7.73 -3.79
CA GLN A 50 16.36 -6.31 -4.14
C GLN A 50 15.05 -5.71 -3.64
N VAL A 51 15.14 -4.64 -2.84
CA VAL A 51 13.98 -3.98 -2.24
C VAL A 51 14.10 -2.47 -2.38
N LEU A 52 13.12 -1.87 -3.04
CA LEU A 52 12.95 -0.42 -3.12
C LEU A 52 11.85 0.02 -2.14
N THR A 53 12.18 0.89 -1.20
CA THR A 53 11.20 1.56 -0.36
C THR A 53 11.07 3.01 -0.78
N LEU A 54 9.85 3.49 -0.97
CA LEU A 54 9.57 4.84 -1.47
C LEU A 54 8.81 5.66 -0.44
N ASP A 55 9.20 6.93 -0.28
CA ASP A 55 8.31 7.92 0.32
C ASP A 55 7.35 8.45 -0.74
N LEU A 56 6.06 8.27 -0.52
CA LEU A 56 5.04 8.82 -1.40
C LEU A 56 5.06 10.37 -1.37
N PRO A 57 4.60 11.06 -2.42
CA PRO A 57 4.62 12.52 -2.48
C PRO A 57 4.04 13.18 -1.22
N GLY A 58 4.75 14.17 -0.68
CA GLY A 58 4.37 14.89 0.53
C GLY A 58 4.71 14.19 1.85
N HIS A 59 5.32 12.99 1.82
CA HIS A 59 5.73 12.23 2.98
C HIS A 59 7.26 12.11 3.04
N GLY A 60 7.79 11.91 4.24
CA GLY A 60 9.21 11.67 4.49
C GLY A 60 10.11 12.67 3.78
N GLY A 61 11.03 12.19 2.94
CA GLY A 61 11.92 13.01 2.11
C GLY A 61 11.33 13.44 0.77
N SER A 62 10.16 12.93 0.38
CA SER A 62 9.55 13.26 -0.92
C SER A 62 8.84 14.63 -0.90
N PRO A 63 9.01 15.43 -1.97
CA PRO A 63 8.38 16.74 -2.03
C PRO A 63 6.86 16.65 -2.11
N ALA A 64 6.19 17.66 -1.55
CA ALA A 64 4.75 17.83 -1.76
C ALA A 64 4.43 18.14 -3.23
N TRP A 65 3.27 17.65 -3.69
CA TRP A 65 2.74 17.88 -5.02
C TRP A 65 1.48 18.77 -5.00
N PRO A 66 1.14 19.40 -6.12
CA PRO A 66 -0.08 20.20 -6.23
C PRO A 66 -1.36 19.33 -6.20
N SER A 67 -1.26 18.06 -6.55
CA SER A 67 -2.35 17.10 -6.60
C SER A 67 -1.84 15.70 -6.26
N TYR A 68 -2.69 14.91 -5.60
CA TYR A 68 -2.42 13.53 -5.18
C TYR A 68 -3.46 12.57 -5.75
N ASP A 69 -3.81 12.71 -7.05
CA ASP A 69 -4.67 11.73 -7.71
C ASP A 69 -3.94 10.38 -7.82
N LEU A 70 -4.68 9.30 -7.60
CA LEU A 70 -4.09 7.97 -7.43
C LEU A 70 -3.38 7.44 -8.68
N GLU A 71 -3.86 7.81 -9.87
CA GLU A 71 -3.21 7.45 -11.15
C GLU A 71 -1.84 8.12 -11.28
N SER A 72 -1.75 9.41 -10.95
CA SER A 72 -0.46 10.14 -10.96
C SER A 72 0.51 9.60 -9.92
N LEU A 73 0.02 9.16 -8.76
CA LEU A 73 0.84 8.50 -7.74
C LEU A 73 1.38 7.16 -8.23
N ALA A 74 0.54 6.32 -8.85
CA ALA A 74 0.98 5.06 -9.45
C ALA A 74 2.01 5.27 -10.57
N GLN A 75 1.82 6.31 -11.40
CA GLN A 75 2.80 6.69 -12.42
C GLN A 75 4.14 7.14 -11.81
N ALA A 76 4.12 7.83 -10.67
CA ALA A 76 5.35 8.23 -9.98
C ALA A 76 6.11 7.03 -9.43
N VAL A 77 5.39 6.07 -8.85
CA VAL A 77 5.98 4.80 -8.41
C VAL A 77 6.61 4.07 -9.59
N TYR A 78 5.90 3.97 -10.73
CA TYR A 78 6.44 3.34 -11.94
C TYR A 78 7.76 3.98 -12.41
N ARG A 79 7.85 5.30 -12.38
CA ARG A 79 9.10 6.01 -12.72
C ARG A 79 10.22 5.72 -11.73
N GLY A 80 9.91 5.75 -10.41
CA GLY A 80 10.90 5.43 -9.37
C GLY A 80 11.43 4.01 -9.50
N VAL A 81 10.57 3.05 -9.84
CA VAL A 81 10.94 1.66 -10.13
C VAL A 81 11.85 1.58 -11.37
N GLY A 82 11.50 2.29 -12.44
CA GLY A 82 12.32 2.36 -13.66
C GLY A 82 13.69 3.03 -13.43
N GLU A 83 13.74 4.10 -12.65
CA GLU A 83 14.98 4.78 -12.25
C GLU A 83 15.89 3.88 -11.41
N ALA A 84 15.30 2.98 -10.59
CA ALA A 84 16.01 1.98 -9.81
C ALA A 84 16.38 0.71 -10.60
N GLY A 85 15.92 0.57 -11.85
CA GLY A 85 16.18 -0.60 -12.68
C GLY A 85 15.44 -1.89 -12.27
N LEU A 86 14.39 -1.78 -11.46
CA LEU A 86 13.69 -2.91 -10.82
C LEU A 86 12.35 -3.23 -11.50
N GLN A 87 12.36 -3.82 -12.69
CA GLN A 87 11.13 -4.18 -13.41
C GLN A 87 11.17 -5.63 -13.88
N PRO A 88 10.00 -6.34 -13.84
CA PRO A 88 8.75 -6.04 -13.14
C PRO A 88 8.82 -6.42 -11.65
N PRO A 89 8.37 -5.55 -10.74
CA PRO A 89 8.43 -5.81 -9.30
C PRO A 89 7.18 -6.51 -8.75
N VAL A 90 7.31 -7.07 -7.54
CA VAL A 90 6.17 -7.27 -6.62
C VAL A 90 6.01 -5.99 -5.80
N LEU A 91 4.79 -5.44 -5.78
CA LEU A 91 4.48 -4.24 -4.99
C LEU A 91 3.77 -4.64 -3.69
N ALA A 92 4.31 -4.27 -2.54
CA ALA A 92 3.61 -4.34 -1.27
C ALA A 92 3.16 -2.95 -0.83
N GLY A 93 1.87 -2.72 -0.77
CA GLY A 93 1.29 -1.43 -0.37
C GLY A 93 0.48 -1.54 0.91
N HIS A 94 0.72 -0.63 1.87
CA HIS A 94 -0.06 -0.53 3.09
C HIS A 94 -1.17 0.51 2.94
N SER A 95 -2.41 0.15 3.34
CA SER A 95 -3.54 1.08 3.32
C SER A 95 -3.75 1.67 1.92
N ILE A 96 -3.92 2.99 1.76
CA ILE A 96 -4.11 3.65 0.46
C ILE A 96 -3.02 3.29 -0.56
N ALA A 97 -1.81 2.98 -0.10
CA ALA A 97 -0.74 2.55 -0.99
C ALA A 97 -1.00 1.18 -1.64
N ALA A 98 -1.86 0.34 -1.07
CA ALA A 98 -2.31 -0.89 -1.73
C ALA A 98 -3.25 -0.58 -2.91
N VAL A 99 -4.03 0.51 -2.84
CA VAL A 99 -4.80 0.99 -4.00
C VAL A 99 -3.83 1.49 -5.09
N ILE A 100 -2.80 2.25 -4.72
CA ILE A 100 -1.77 2.71 -5.66
C ILE A 100 -1.04 1.53 -6.31
N ALA A 101 -0.67 0.50 -5.54
CA ALA A 101 -0.06 -0.73 -6.04
C ALA A 101 -0.99 -1.50 -7.00
N THR A 102 -2.29 -1.52 -6.71
CA THR A 102 -3.30 -2.14 -7.58
C THR A 102 -3.44 -1.37 -8.90
N ILE A 103 -3.48 -0.03 -8.86
CA ILE A 103 -3.50 0.82 -10.06
C ILE A 103 -2.20 0.64 -10.86
N TYR A 104 -1.05 0.57 -10.19
CA TYR A 104 0.23 0.26 -10.84
C TYR A 104 0.11 -1.05 -11.62
N ALA A 105 -0.29 -2.14 -10.96
CA ALA A 105 -0.44 -3.45 -11.58
C ALA A 105 -1.53 -3.50 -12.66
N ALA A 106 -2.51 -2.59 -12.62
CA ALA A 106 -3.50 -2.40 -13.69
C ALA A 106 -2.95 -1.68 -14.93
N ARG A 107 -1.85 -0.92 -14.81
CA ARG A 107 -1.31 -0.03 -15.88
C ARG A 107 0.06 -0.43 -16.38
N TYR A 108 0.88 -1.03 -15.53
CA TYR A 108 2.30 -1.29 -15.78
C TYR A 108 2.65 -2.74 -15.47
N PRO A 109 3.75 -3.28 -16.02
CA PRO A 109 4.23 -4.61 -15.68
C PRO A 109 4.47 -4.76 -14.17
N ALA A 110 3.92 -5.82 -13.59
CA ALA A 110 4.07 -6.16 -12.17
C ALA A 110 4.08 -7.68 -12.01
N SER A 111 4.99 -8.20 -11.20
CA SER A 111 5.05 -9.62 -10.87
C SER A 111 4.04 -10.01 -9.79
N GLY A 112 3.46 -9.05 -9.09
CA GLY A 112 2.41 -9.29 -8.11
C GLY A 112 2.11 -8.10 -7.23
N VAL A 113 1.04 -8.24 -6.43
CA VAL A 113 0.63 -7.24 -5.44
C VAL A 113 0.42 -7.91 -4.08
N VAL A 114 1.03 -7.37 -3.04
CA VAL A 114 0.73 -7.66 -1.63
C VAL A 114 -0.02 -6.46 -1.06
N ASN A 115 -1.32 -6.60 -0.92
CA ASN A 115 -2.20 -5.61 -0.31
C ASN A 115 -2.19 -5.78 1.21
N VAL A 116 -1.66 -4.79 1.93
CA VAL A 116 -1.56 -4.81 3.38
C VAL A 116 -2.70 -3.97 3.97
N ASP A 117 -3.73 -4.67 4.41
CA ASP A 117 -4.90 -4.17 5.15
C ASP A 117 -5.68 -3.05 4.47
N GLN A 118 -5.94 -3.18 3.16
CA GLN A 118 -6.77 -2.24 2.42
C GLN A 118 -7.95 -2.94 1.73
N PRO A 119 -9.19 -2.71 2.15
CA PRO A 119 -10.36 -3.10 1.38
C PRO A 119 -10.39 -2.38 0.02
N LEU A 120 -10.66 -3.14 -1.04
CA LEU A 120 -10.75 -2.61 -2.42
C LEU A 120 -12.17 -2.18 -2.81
N GLN A 121 -13.19 -2.58 -2.04
CA GLN A 121 -14.54 -2.09 -2.21
C GLN A 121 -14.64 -0.65 -1.68
N VAL A 122 -14.69 0.32 -2.60
CA VAL A 122 -14.48 1.74 -2.26
C VAL A 122 -15.71 2.44 -1.69
N GLU A 123 -16.92 1.96 -1.99
CA GLU A 123 -18.16 2.67 -1.67
C GLU A 123 -18.38 2.90 -0.15
N PRO A 124 -18.06 1.95 0.77
CA PRO A 124 -18.20 2.22 2.20
C PRO A 124 -17.30 3.36 2.66
N PHE A 125 -16.05 3.37 2.18
CA PHE A 125 -15.09 4.43 2.50
C PHE A 125 -15.50 5.79 1.91
N VAL A 126 -15.92 5.81 0.65
CA VAL A 126 -16.41 7.02 -0.03
C VAL A 126 -17.61 7.62 0.72
N ARG A 127 -18.57 6.80 1.13
CA ARG A 127 -19.73 7.28 1.92
C ARG A 127 -19.27 7.90 3.24
N LEU A 128 -18.33 7.24 3.93
CA LEU A 128 -17.80 7.74 5.21
C LEU A 128 -17.10 9.09 5.03
N VAL A 129 -16.12 9.21 4.12
CA VAL A 129 -15.35 10.45 3.98
C VAL A 129 -16.19 11.61 3.43
N LYS A 130 -17.21 11.33 2.59
CA LYS A 130 -18.18 12.34 2.15
C LYS A 130 -19.03 12.88 3.28
N SER A 131 -19.46 12.02 4.21
CA SER A 131 -20.21 12.46 5.38
C SER A 131 -19.37 13.33 6.32
N LEU A 132 -18.05 13.18 6.27
CA LEU A 132 -17.08 13.93 7.07
C LEU A 132 -16.37 15.05 6.28
N ALA A 133 -16.76 15.32 5.04
CA ALA A 133 -16.06 16.27 4.16
C ALA A 133 -15.95 17.70 4.75
N GLY A 134 -16.99 18.18 5.41
CA GLY A 134 -16.99 19.48 6.08
C GLY A 134 -15.95 19.56 7.21
N PRO A 135 -16.02 18.69 8.23
CA PRO A 135 -15.00 18.61 9.28
C PRO A 135 -13.60 18.36 8.76
N LEU A 136 -13.41 17.43 7.79
CA LEU A 136 -12.10 17.13 7.20
C LEU A 136 -11.44 18.35 6.56
N ARG A 137 -12.21 19.22 5.91
CA ARG A 137 -11.73 20.45 5.27
C ARG A 137 -11.75 21.68 6.19
N GLY A 138 -12.34 21.56 7.36
CA GLY A 138 -12.55 22.65 8.32
C GLY A 138 -11.72 22.49 9.60
N PRO A 139 -12.07 23.26 10.63
CA PRO A 139 -11.39 23.22 11.93
C PRO A 139 -11.60 21.92 12.71
N GLY A 140 -12.57 21.09 12.32
CA GLY A 140 -12.83 19.77 12.92
C GLY A 140 -11.86 18.65 12.50
N PHE A 141 -10.89 18.94 11.65
CA PHE A 141 -9.97 17.95 11.10
C PHE A 141 -9.28 17.10 12.18
N ALA A 142 -8.73 17.75 13.21
CA ALA A 142 -7.98 17.05 14.26
C ALA A 142 -8.85 16.00 14.98
N GLN A 143 -10.10 16.35 15.30
CA GLN A 143 -11.04 15.43 15.96
C GLN A 143 -11.42 14.24 15.05
N VAL A 144 -11.67 14.50 13.77
CA VAL A 144 -11.97 13.42 12.80
C VAL A 144 -10.77 12.51 12.64
N TRP A 145 -9.58 13.08 12.51
CA TRP A 145 -8.36 12.28 12.36
C TRP A 145 -8.07 11.41 13.59
N GLU A 146 -8.25 11.94 14.79
CA GLU A 146 -8.11 11.17 16.03
C GLU A 146 -9.05 9.95 16.07
N GLN A 147 -10.30 10.10 15.59
CA GLN A 147 -11.23 8.98 15.48
C GLN A 147 -10.76 7.93 14.46
N PHE A 148 -10.21 8.34 13.31
CA PHE A 148 -9.61 7.43 12.35
C PHE A 148 -8.42 6.68 12.97
N GLU A 149 -7.50 7.37 13.63
CA GLU A 149 -6.35 6.74 14.28
C GLU A 149 -6.77 5.76 15.39
N ALA A 150 -7.77 6.11 16.18
CA ALA A 150 -8.31 5.22 17.22
C ALA A 150 -8.83 3.89 16.61
N SER A 151 -9.40 3.95 15.40
CA SER A 151 -9.88 2.76 14.68
C SER A 151 -8.76 1.89 14.08
N MET A 152 -7.55 2.42 13.92
CA MET A 152 -6.42 1.69 13.32
C MET A 152 -5.83 0.62 14.24
N GLY A 153 -6.16 0.62 15.54
CA GLY A 153 -5.67 -0.38 16.48
C GLY A 153 -4.18 -0.27 16.81
N ILE A 154 -3.60 0.95 16.77
CA ILE A 154 -2.18 1.19 17.08
C ILE A 154 -1.81 0.65 18.46
N GLY A 155 -2.70 0.75 19.45
CA GLY A 155 -2.50 0.23 20.80
C GLY A 155 -2.38 -1.29 20.91
N LEU A 156 -2.71 -2.04 19.86
CA LEU A 156 -2.53 -3.49 19.78
C LEU A 156 -1.11 -3.92 19.37
N LEU A 157 -0.32 -2.99 18.85
CA LEU A 157 1.01 -3.26 18.36
C LEU A 157 2.02 -3.44 19.51
N PRO A 158 3.13 -4.16 19.27
CA PRO A 158 4.27 -4.18 20.19
C PRO A 158 4.79 -2.75 20.45
N PRO A 159 5.31 -2.46 21.67
CA PRO A 159 5.78 -1.10 22.02
C PRO A 159 6.75 -0.48 21.01
N ALA A 160 7.73 -1.23 20.53
CA ALA A 160 8.69 -0.75 19.52
C ALA A 160 8.02 -0.36 18.18
N ALA A 161 6.95 -1.04 17.79
CA ALA A 161 6.17 -0.68 16.59
C ALA A 161 5.34 0.59 16.81
N GLN A 162 4.79 0.77 18.02
CA GLN A 162 4.10 2.02 18.40
C GLN A 162 5.05 3.20 18.37
N GLU A 163 6.26 3.07 18.93
CA GLU A 163 7.31 4.11 18.90
C GLU A 163 7.73 4.44 17.47
N LEU A 164 7.90 3.42 16.63
CA LEU A 164 8.23 3.61 15.21
C LEU A 164 7.14 4.41 14.48
N LEU A 165 5.88 4.04 14.64
CA LEU A 165 4.76 4.78 14.04
C LEU A 165 4.70 6.22 14.56
N GLN A 166 4.90 6.43 15.86
CA GLN A 166 4.91 7.77 16.45
C GLN A 166 6.04 8.64 15.88
N SER A 167 7.22 8.07 15.63
CA SER A 167 8.39 8.79 15.09
C SER A 167 8.26 9.11 13.60
N SER A 168 7.55 8.27 12.83
CA SER A 168 7.32 8.44 11.37
C SER A 168 6.00 9.16 11.05
N ARG A 169 5.18 9.43 12.07
CA ARG A 169 3.85 10.04 11.89
C ARG A 169 3.93 11.50 11.49
N TYR A 170 3.30 11.84 10.37
CA TYR A 170 3.25 13.20 9.84
C TYR A 170 1.85 13.55 9.35
N VAL A 171 0.98 13.92 10.30
CA VAL A 171 -0.42 14.26 10.01
C VAL A 171 -0.56 15.72 9.60
N ARG A 172 -1.04 15.93 8.39
CA ARG A 172 -1.35 17.25 7.82
C ARG A 172 -2.71 17.21 7.15
N GLN A 173 -3.52 18.22 7.43
CA GLN A 173 -4.86 18.34 6.85
C GLN A 173 -4.85 18.40 5.33
N ASP A 174 -3.98 19.22 4.75
CA ASP A 174 -3.83 19.40 3.30
C ASP A 174 -3.39 18.09 2.62
N LEU A 175 -2.54 17.30 3.28
CA LEU A 175 -2.06 16.03 2.77
C LEU A 175 -3.18 14.98 2.78
N VAL A 176 -3.86 14.81 3.93
CA VAL A 176 -4.96 13.85 4.07
C VAL A 176 -6.11 14.17 3.10
N THR A 177 -6.55 15.42 3.06
CA THR A 177 -7.63 15.83 2.16
C THR A 177 -7.21 15.79 0.69
N GLY A 178 -5.92 15.97 0.42
CA GLY A 178 -5.35 15.85 -0.91
C GLY A 178 -5.39 14.42 -1.43
N TYR A 179 -4.96 13.44 -0.62
CA TYR A 179 -5.01 12.01 -0.97
C TYR A 179 -6.44 11.46 -1.04
N TRP A 180 -7.35 11.98 -0.22
CA TRP A 180 -8.75 11.57 -0.20
C TRP A 180 -9.64 12.42 -1.12
N ARG A 181 -9.07 13.37 -1.88
CA ARG A 181 -9.83 14.31 -2.71
C ARG A 181 -10.80 13.60 -3.65
N GLU A 182 -10.34 12.55 -4.34
CA GLU A 182 -11.21 11.82 -5.26
C GLU A 182 -12.38 11.16 -4.51
N ALA A 183 -12.14 10.52 -3.37
CA ALA A 183 -13.19 9.94 -2.53
C ALA A 183 -14.16 11.00 -1.97
N ILE A 184 -13.70 12.20 -1.70
CA ILE A 184 -14.55 13.30 -1.19
C ILE A 184 -15.36 13.92 -2.33
N ASP A 185 -14.79 14.15 -3.50
CA ASP A 185 -15.36 15.01 -4.54
C ASP A 185 -16.07 14.24 -5.65
N ARG A 186 -15.56 13.03 -6.04
CA ARG A 186 -16.17 12.26 -7.14
C ARG A 186 -17.40 11.48 -6.70
N PRO A 187 -18.34 11.19 -7.59
CA PRO A 187 -19.43 10.25 -7.36
C PRO A 187 -18.92 8.85 -6.96
N ALA A 188 -19.62 8.18 -6.04
CA ALA A 188 -19.19 6.87 -5.54
C ALA A 188 -19.27 5.78 -6.63
N ASP A 189 -20.26 5.85 -7.51
CA ASP A 189 -20.44 4.95 -8.66
C ASP A 189 -19.33 5.12 -9.71
N GLU A 190 -18.86 6.34 -9.94
CA GLU A 190 -17.70 6.60 -10.80
C GLU A 190 -16.44 5.91 -10.25
N LEU A 191 -16.16 6.10 -8.97
CA LEU A 191 -15.00 5.47 -8.32
C LEU A 191 -15.13 3.93 -8.27
N ALA A 192 -16.34 3.42 -8.05
CA ALA A 192 -16.60 1.97 -8.09
C ALA A 192 -16.34 1.41 -9.49
N THR A 193 -16.75 2.11 -10.55
CA THR A 193 -16.47 1.74 -11.94
C THR A 193 -14.97 1.75 -12.23
N MET A 194 -14.27 2.82 -11.86
CA MET A 194 -12.81 2.90 -12.04
C MET A 194 -12.08 1.78 -11.31
N THR A 195 -12.52 1.44 -10.09
CA THR A 195 -11.96 0.33 -9.32
C THR A 195 -12.22 -1.00 -10.01
N ALA A 196 -13.45 -1.24 -10.48
CA ALA A 196 -13.83 -2.47 -11.19
C ALA A 196 -13.00 -2.65 -12.47
N ASP A 197 -12.80 -1.59 -13.25
CA ASP A 197 -11.98 -1.61 -14.47
C ASP A 197 -10.52 -1.92 -14.16
N GLY A 198 -9.97 -1.30 -13.10
CA GLY A 198 -8.62 -1.58 -12.64
C GLY A 198 -8.43 -3.03 -12.18
N LEU A 199 -9.38 -3.56 -11.40
CA LEU A 199 -9.36 -4.95 -10.95
C LEU A 199 -9.53 -5.94 -12.12
N ALA A 200 -10.36 -5.61 -13.10
CA ALA A 200 -10.48 -6.40 -14.33
C ALA A 200 -9.16 -6.47 -15.09
N ALA A 201 -8.42 -5.36 -15.21
CA ALA A 201 -7.11 -5.35 -15.85
C ALA A 201 -6.08 -6.21 -15.09
N VAL A 202 -6.06 -6.17 -13.75
CA VAL A 202 -5.21 -7.02 -12.89
C VAL A 202 -5.58 -8.51 -13.04
N ARG A 203 -6.89 -8.82 -13.06
CA ARG A 203 -7.41 -10.17 -13.28
C ARG A 203 -6.99 -10.72 -14.64
N ASP A 204 -7.24 -9.95 -15.70
CA ASP A 204 -7.03 -10.39 -17.08
C ASP A 204 -5.53 -10.58 -17.38
N ALA A 205 -4.66 -9.77 -16.76
CA ALA A 205 -3.22 -9.94 -16.77
C ALA A 205 -2.73 -11.08 -15.83
N LYS A 206 -3.63 -11.72 -15.08
CA LYS A 206 -3.32 -12.79 -14.11
C LYS A 206 -2.24 -12.42 -13.09
N VAL A 207 -2.17 -11.14 -12.73
CA VAL A 207 -1.20 -10.67 -11.71
C VAL A 207 -1.49 -11.37 -10.39
N PRO A 208 -0.51 -12.09 -9.78
CA PRO A 208 -0.66 -12.67 -8.44
C PRO A 208 -1.08 -11.60 -7.43
N TYR A 209 -2.04 -11.91 -6.57
CA TYR A 209 -2.59 -10.94 -5.63
C TYR A 209 -2.79 -11.57 -4.25
N LEU A 210 -2.15 -11.01 -3.24
CA LEU A 210 -2.28 -11.44 -1.85
C LEU A 210 -2.81 -10.28 -0.99
N VAL A 211 -3.83 -10.56 -0.19
CA VAL A 211 -4.31 -9.65 0.85
C VAL A 211 -3.84 -10.17 2.22
N VAL A 212 -3.14 -9.32 2.97
CA VAL A 212 -2.78 -9.55 4.37
C VAL A 212 -3.59 -8.59 5.21
N ALA A 213 -4.65 -9.08 5.85
CA ALA A 213 -5.59 -8.26 6.63
C ALA A 213 -5.39 -8.46 8.14
N GLY A 214 -5.54 -7.39 8.93
CA GLY A 214 -5.48 -7.46 10.39
C GLY A 214 -6.79 -7.87 11.04
N HIS A 215 -7.88 -7.85 10.28
CA HIS A 215 -9.22 -8.24 10.71
C HIS A 215 -9.98 -8.96 9.60
N ASP A 216 -10.99 -9.72 9.99
CA ASP A 216 -11.89 -10.39 9.03
C ASP A 216 -12.83 -9.36 8.38
N ALA A 217 -12.75 -9.27 7.07
CA ALA A 217 -13.61 -8.38 6.28
C ALA A 217 -15.03 -8.93 6.05
N GLY A 218 -15.30 -10.14 6.50
CA GLY A 218 -16.59 -10.81 6.38
C GLY A 218 -16.85 -11.48 5.02
N PRO A 219 -17.84 -12.40 4.98
CA PRO A 219 -18.09 -13.24 3.82
C PRO A 219 -18.57 -12.46 2.59
N GLU A 220 -19.27 -11.35 2.77
CA GLU A 220 -19.76 -10.52 1.66
C GLU A 220 -18.60 -9.88 0.89
N TYR A 221 -17.64 -9.29 1.60
CA TYR A 221 -16.43 -8.73 0.99
C TYR A 221 -15.59 -9.81 0.31
N LEU A 222 -15.39 -10.96 0.97
CA LEU A 222 -14.63 -12.07 0.39
C LEU A 222 -15.28 -12.62 -0.88
N SER A 223 -16.62 -12.72 -0.91
CA SER A 223 -17.36 -13.11 -2.10
C SER A 223 -17.19 -12.11 -3.23
N TRP A 224 -17.31 -10.82 -2.92
CA TRP A 224 -17.09 -9.74 -3.89
C TRP A 224 -15.64 -9.75 -4.42
N LEU A 225 -14.64 -9.88 -3.55
CA LEU A 225 -13.25 -9.93 -3.97
C LEU A 225 -12.95 -11.12 -4.87
N ASN A 226 -13.48 -12.30 -4.54
CA ASN A 226 -13.33 -13.49 -5.38
C ASN A 226 -14.00 -13.36 -6.76
N GLN A 227 -15.09 -12.60 -6.87
CA GLN A 227 -15.69 -12.27 -8.16
C GLN A 227 -14.82 -11.33 -9.01
N MET A 228 -14.22 -10.33 -8.36
CA MET A 228 -13.39 -9.32 -9.02
C MET A 228 -12.00 -9.84 -9.36
N LEU A 229 -11.37 -10.56 -8.43
CA LEU A 229 -10.00 -11.11 -8.50
C LEU A 229 -9.99 -12.59 -8.05
N PRO A 230 -10.42 -13.54 -8.87
CA PRO A 230 -10.47 -14.95 -8.49
C PRO A 230 -9.10 -15.56 -8.17
N GLN A 231 -8.01 -14.94 -8.64
CA GLN A 231 -6.64 -15.34 -8.30
C GLN A 231 -6.15 -14.77 -6.96
N ALA A 232 -6.90 -13.88 -6.31
CA ALA A 232 -6.48 -13.30 -5.03
C ALA A 232 -6.58 -14.32 -3.91
N SER A 233 -5.56 -14.35 -3.07
CA SER A 233 -5.60 -15.05 -1.79
C SER A 233 -5.70 -14.04 -0.63
N VAL A 234 -6.38 -14.43 0.44
CA VAL A 234 -6.57 -13.59 1.63
C VAL A 234 -6.08 -14.34 2.86
N THR A 235 -5.22 -13.69 3.63
CA THR A 235 -4.81 -14.17 4.95
C THR A 235 -5.17 -13.13 6.00
N VAL A 236 -5.80 -13.58 7.09
CA VAL A 236 -6.18 -12.72 8.21
C VAL A 236 -5.23 -12.96 9.37
N TRP A 237 -4.71 -11.90 9.97
CA TRP A 237 -3.82 -11.93 11.12
C TRP A 237 -4.49 -11.21 12.31
N PRO A 238 -5.33 -11.91 13.08
CA PRO A 238 -6.09 -11.31 14.16
C PRO A 238 -5.21 -10.61 15.19
N GLY A 239 -5.69 -9.48 15.73
CA GLY A 239 -4.97 -8.71 16.73
C GLY A 239 -3.87 -7.79 16.16
N SER A 240 -3.72 -7.71 14.84
CA SER A 240 -2.73 -6.85 14.19
C SER A 240 -3.22 -5.41 13.91
N GLY A 241 -4.52 -5.14 14.11
CA GLY A 241 -5.11 -3.86 13.71
C GLY A 241 -4.84 -3.56 12.24
N HIS A 242 -4.70 -2.30 11.92
CA HIS A 242 -4.40 -1.83 10.55
C HIS A 242 -2.95 -2.08 10.10
N PHE A 243 -2.10 -2.70 10.95
CA PHE A 243 -0.66 -2.79 10.70
C PHE A 243 -0.12 -4.23 10.85
N PRO A 244 -0.61 -5.22 10.08
CA PRO A 244 -0.15 -6.61 10.21
C PRO A 244 1.36 -6.77 10.01
N HIS A 245 1.98 -5.98 9.12
CA HIS A 245 3.42 -5.98 8.86
C HIS A 245 4.27 -5.47 10.03
N LEU A 246 3.69 -4.63 10.91
CA LEU A 246 4.36 -4.14 12.13
C LEU A 246 4.05 -4.99 13.36
N ALA A 247 2.85 -5.58 13.41
CA ALA A 247 2.48 -6.50 14.48
C ALA A 247 3.28 -7.80 14.42
N GLN A 248 3.55 -8.31 13.22
CA GLN A 248 4.22 -9.59 12.98
C GLN A 248 5.29 -9.46 11.88
N PRO A 249 6.37 -8.67 12.08
CA PRO A 249 7.29 -8.31 11.01
C PRO A 249 8.04 -9.49 10.42
N ARG A 250 8.42 -10.50 11.23
CA ARG A 250 9.08 -11.72 10.74
C ARG A 250 8.15 -12.58 9.89
N ARG A 251 6.87 -12.67 10.26
CA ARG A 251 5.86 -13.38 9.46
C ARG A 251 5.62 -12.64 8.15
N PHE A 252 5.59 -11.30 8.17
CA PHE A 252 5.43 -10.51 6.96
C PHE A 252 6.66 -10.61 6.04
N ALA A 253 7.86 -10.64 6.60
CA ALA A 253 9.08 -10.92 5.84
C ALA A 253 9.03 -12.30 5.14
N GLY A 254 8.48 -13.33 5.79
CA GLY A 254 8.21 -14.62 5.15
C GLY A 254 7.27 -14.51 3.95
N VAL A 255 6.19 -13.71 4.08
CA VAL A 255 5.28 -13.43 2.95
C VAL A 255 6.04 -12.77 1.80
N LEU A 256 6.91 -11.80 2.07
CA LEU A 256 7.71 -11.15 1.02
C LEU A 256 8.70 -12.11 0.38
N ALA A 257 9.39 -12.94 1.15
CA ALA A 257 10.32 -13.95 0.65
C ALA A 257 9.61 -14.97 -0.27
N ASP A 258 8.41 -15.42 0.10
CA ASP A 258 7.61 -16.36 -0.70
C ASP A 258 7.23 -15.80 -2.09
N THR A 259 7.26 -14.47 -2.28
CA THR A 259 7.01 -13.85 -3.60
C THR A 259 8.19 -13.98 -4.57
N ALA A 260 9.34 -14.49 -4.16
CA ALA A 260 10.52 -14.60 -5.02
C ALA A 260 10.26 -15.44 -6.28
N GLY A 261 9.40 -16.44 -6.17
CA GLY A 261 9.01 -17.32 -7.28
C GLY A 261 7.78 -16.87 -8.05
N TRP A 262 7.22 -15.68 -7.81
CA TRP A 262 6.08 -15.20 -8.57
C TRP A 262 6.47 -14.89 -10.02
N PRO A 263 5.63 -15.29 -11.01
CA PRO A 263 5.96 -15.16 -12.42
C PRO A 263 5.99 -13.70 -12.86
N GLU A 264 6.90 -13.39 -13.79
CA GLU A 264 6.81 -12.15 -14.55
C GLU A 264 5.56 -12.17 -15.42
N THR A 265 4.67 -11.22 -15.25
CA THR A 265 3.52 -11.07 -16.14
C THR A 265 3.93 -10.23 -17.35
N SER A 266 3.97 -10.85 -18.53
CA SER A 266 4.16 -10.12 -19.80
C SER A 266 2.86 -9.39 -20.15
N ARG A 267 2.91 -8.10 -20.34
CA ARG A 267 1.88 -7.30 -21.03
C ARG A 267 2.34 -6.91 -22.41
#